data_b0880bcf33f9cb64e8cddd76cf49e80f
#
_entry.id   b0880bcf33f9cb64e8cddd76cf49e80f
#
_cell.length_a   1.000
_cell.length_b   1.000
_cell.length_c   1.000
_cell.angle_alpha   90.00
_cell.angle_beta   90.00
_cell.angle_gamma   90.00
#
_symmetry.space_group_name_H-M   'P 1'
#
loop_
_entity.id
_entity.type
_entity.pdbx_description
1 polymer ?
#
loop_
_entity_poly.entity_id
_entity_poly.type
_entity_poly.pdbx_seq_one_letter_code
_entity_poly.pdbx_strand_id
1 'polypeptide(L)'
;ITPAQLTLVALSQESIDALVTKVEGGAANVQDIYPLAPLQEGILFHHLMSGESDPYVLSGVLAFRSREVMERFVSALQQVIDRHDILRTGFFWEGLEQPVQVVQRRATLPVSVVELDAREGDIVRQLEARFDSRGYRMDVSRAPLMHVHAACDGEHERWVARVLFHHLSIDHTTLERVIEEARA
;
A
#
# COMPACT_ATOMS: atom_id res chain seq x y z
N ILE A 1 1.90 10.70 -21.98
CA ILE A 1 1.75 11.91 -21.14
C ILE A 1 2.79 12.90 -21.60
N THR A 2 2.41 14.19 -21.71
CA THR A 2 3.29 15.28 -22.11
C THR A 2 3.30 16.38 -21.04
N PRO A 3 4.36 17.23 -20.99
CA PRO A 3 4.43 18.32 -20.01
C PRO A 3 3.20 19.25 -20.04
N ALA A 4 2.62 19.47 -21.22
CA ALA A 4 1.43 20.32 -21.39
C ALA A 4 0.16 19.75 -20.75
N GLN A 5 0.13 18.46 -20.43
CA GLN A 5 -0.99 17.79 -19.74
C GLN A 5 -0.88 17.88 -18.21
N LEU A 6 0.31 18.23 -17.69
CA LEU A 6 0.58 18.34 -16.27
C LEU A 6 0.37 19.78 -15.81
N THR A 7 -0.72 20.06 -15.11
CA THR A 7 -1.11 21.42 -14.71
C THR A 7 -0.53 21.86 -13.36
N LEU A 8 -0.15 20.91 -12.51
CA LEU A 8 0.26 21.16 -11.13
C LEU A 8 1.74 20.87 -10.86
N VAL A 9 2.45 20.24 -11.79
CA VAL A 9 3.88 19.93 -11.68
C VAL A 9 4.57 20.20 -13.01
N ALA A 10 5.76 20.82 -12.97
CA ALA A 10 6.58 21.06 -14.16
C ALA A 10 7.61 19.91 -14.28
N LEU A 11 7.44 19.06 -15.27
CA LEU A 11 8.38 17.99 -15.62
C LEU A 11 8.78 18.10 -17.07
N SER A 12 10.05 17.85 -17.39
CA SER A 12 10.51 17.69 -18.78
C SER A 12 9.94 16.39 -19.38
N GLN A 13 9.88 16.30 -20.70
CA GLN A 13 9.46 15.05 -21.37
C GLN A 13 10.39 13.89 -21.00
N GLU A 14 11.70 14.15 -20.90
CA GLU A 14 12.69 13.15 -20.48
C GLU A 14 12.40 12.62 -19.06
N SER A 15 12.07 13.52 -18.12
CA SER A 15 11.70 13.13 -16.75
C SER A 15 10.40 12.31 -16.73
N ILE A 16 9.41 12.68 -17.54
CA ILE A 16 8.15 11.93 -17.67
C ILE A 16 8.42 10.53 -18.24
N ASP A 17 9.21 10.43 -19.30
CA ASP A 17 9.53 9.16 -19.95
C ASP A 17 10.29 8.23 -19.00
N ALA A 18 11.28 8.76 -18.26
CA ALA A 18 12.00 8.01 -17.24
C ALA A 18 11.09 7.57 -16.08
N LEU A 19 10.21 8.44 -15.59
CA LEU A 19 9.25 8.15 -14.52
C LEU A 19 8.29 7.02 -14.92
N VAL A 20 7.73 7.11 -16.11
CA VAL A 20 6.75 6.15 -16.64
C VAL A 20 7.34 4.73 -16.75
N THR A 21 8.64 4.59 -17.00
CA THR A 21 9.30 3.26 -17.04
C THR A 21 9.34 2.58 -15.67
N LYS A 22 9.28 3.36 -14.57
CA LYS A 22 9.28 2.84 -13.20
C LYS A 22 7.87 2.42 -12.73
N VAL A 23 6.83 2.85 -13.43
CA VAL A 23 5.43 2.51 -13.10
C VAL A 23 5.08 1.14 -13.68
N GLU A 24 4.50 0.27 -12.87
CA GLU A 24 4.01 -1.03 -13.34
C GLU A 24 2.93 -0.83 -14.43
N GLY A 25 3.11 -1.48 -15.59
CA GLY A 25 2.24 -1.27 -16.76
C GLY A 25 2.58 -0.01 -17.59
N GLY A 26 3.61 0.74 -17.23
CA GLY A 26 4.15 1.87 -18.00
C GLY A 26 3.13 3.00 -18.20
N ALA A 27 3.28 3.76 -19.30
CA ALA A 27 2.46 4.92 -19.64
C ALA A 27 0.95 4.61 -19.65
N ALA A 28 0.55 3.40 -20.05
CA ALA A 28 -0.85 3.01 -20.11
C ALA A 28 -1.51 2.95 -18.72
N ASN A 29 -0.71 2.70 -17.67
CA ASN A 29 -1.18 2.63 -16.30
C ASN A 29 -1.11 3.97 -15.54
N VAL A 30 -0.44 4.99 -16.07
CA VAL A 30 -0.42 6.31 -15.44
C VAL A 30 -1.73 7.03 -15.74
N GLN A 31 -2.44 7.44 -14.68
CA GLN A 31 -3.65 8.25 -14.76
C GLN A 31 -3.32 9.74 -14.68
N ASP A 32 -2.53 10.13 -13.66
CA ASP A 32 -2.14 11.51 -13.42
C ASP A 32 -0.83 11.60 -12.60
N ILE A 33 -0.20 12.79 -12.58
CA ILE A 33 1.02 13.07 -11.83
C ILE A 33 0.83 14.39 -11.08
N TYR A 34 1.07 14.38 -9.76
CA TYR A 34 0.91 15.53 -8.88
C TYR A 34 2.17 15.80 -8.05
N PRO A 35 2.40 17.04 -7.59
CA PRO A 35 3.37 17.29 -6.52
C PRO A 35 2.88 16.62 -5.22
N LEU A 36 3.79 16.39 -4.28
CA LEU A 36 3.41 15.92 -2.95
C LEU A 36 2.74 17.05 -2.17
N ALA A 37 1.82 16.68 -1.27
CA ALA A 37 1.38 17.59 -0.23
C ALA A 37 2.49 17.78 0.82
N PRO A 38 2.55 18.92 1.54
CA PRO A 38 3.63 19.20 2.49
C PRO A 38 3.82 18.10 3.56
N LEU A 39 2.74 17.49 4.03
CA LEU A 39 2.82 16.38 4.97
C LEU A 39 3.44 15.13 4.33
N GLN A 40 3.10 14.85 3.07
CA GLN A 40 3.67 13.71 2.32
C GLN A 40 5.17 13.92 2.07
N GLU A 41 5.62 15.14 1.80
CA GLU A 41 7.06 15.45 1.66
C GLU A 41 7.81 15.15 2.95
N GLY A 42 7.26 15.56 4.11
CA GLY A 42 7.84 15.26 5.43
C GLY A 42 7.91 13.76 5.70
N ILE A 43 6.84 13.01 5.41
CA ILE A 43 6.81 11.55 5.59
C ILE A 43 7.81 10.87 4.64
N LEU A 44 7.85 11.28 3.37
CA LEU A 44 8.80 10.73 2.38
C LEU A 44 10.25 11.01 2.80
N PHE A 45 10.54 12.23 3.27
CA PHE A 45 11.87 12.57 3.78
C PHE A 45 12.29 11.63 4.93
N HIS A 46 11.44 11.40 5.89
CA HIS A 46 11.71 10.46 6.99
C HIS A 46 11.87 9.03 6.50
N HIS A 47 11.01 8.58 5.58
CA HIS A 47 11.13 7.28 4.94
C HIS A 47 12.51 7.09 4.29
N LEU A 48 13.01 8.10 3.57
CA LEU A 48 14.32 8.05 2.91
C LEU A 48 15.49 8.08 3.89
N MET A 49 15.35 8.82 4.99
CA MET A 49 16.38 8.91 6.04
C MET A 49 16.42 7.66 6.94
N SER A 50 15.31 6.95 7.08
CA SER A 50 15.22 5.72 7.87
C SER A 50 15.84 4.55 7.09
N GLY A 51 16.80 3.85 7.69
CA GLY A 51 17.46 2.71 7.05
C GLY A 51 16.54 1.50 6.89
N GLU A 52 16.59 0.56 7.85
CA GLU A 52 15.84 -0.70 7.78
C GLU A 52 14.43 -0.62 8.36
N SER A 53 14.11 0.38 9.18
CA SER A 53 12.79 0.57 9.79
C SER A 53 12.04 1.73 9.17
N ASP A 54 10.71 1.61 9.11
CA ASP A 54 9.84 2.67 8.62
C ASP A 54 8.73 2.96 9.65
N PRO A 55 8.82 4.08 10.40
CA PRO A 55 7.84 4.41 11.43
C PRO A 55 6.45 4.75 10.87
N TYR A 56 6.34 4.92 9.57
CA TYR A 56 5.08 5.23 8.88
C TYR A 56 4.38 4.01 8.28
N VAL A 57 4.95 2.82 8.46
CA VAL A 57 4.24 1.56 8.21
C VAL A 57 3.43 1.20 9.44
N LEU A 58 2.12 1.21 9.29
CA LEU A 58 1.17 0.82 10.32
C LEU A 58 0.55 -0.54 10.01
N SER A 59 -0.06 -1.16 11.01
CA SER A 59 -0.69 -2.45 10.82
C SER A 59 -1.93 -2.64 11.69
N GLY A 60 -2.85 -3.48 11.20
CA GLY A 60 -3.99 -3.99 11.95
C GLY A 60 -4.18 -5.48 11.71
N VAL A 61 -4.88 -6.15 12.63
CA VAL A 61 -5.25 -7.57 12.50
C VAL A 61 -6.76 -7.69 12.38
N LEU A 62 -7.20 -8.47 11.40
CA LEU A 62 -8.60 -8.82 11.16
C LEU A 62 -8.78 -10.32 11.32
N ALA A 63 -9.91 -10.75 11.91
CA ALA A 63 -10.28 -12.14 12.03
C ALA A 63 -11.55 -12.43 11.21
N PHE A 64 -11.57 -13.59 10.56
CA PHE A 64 -12.64 -14.04 9.69
C PHE A 64 -13.05 -15.47 10.07
N ARG A 65 -14.34 -15.73 10.06
CA ARG A 65 -14.90 -17.06 10.42
C ARG A 65 -14.57 -18.18 9.42
N SER A 66 -14.12 -17.84 8.21
CA SER A 66 -13.67 -18.82 7.21
C SER A 66 -12.77 -18.14 6.15
N ARG A 67 -12.11 -19.00 5.34
CA ARG A 67 -11.30 -18.57 4.21
C ARG A 67 -12.12 -17.80 3.18
N GLU A 68 -13.30 -18.29 2.87
CA GLU A 68 -14.18 -17.67 1.87
C GLU A 68 -14.64 -16.26 2.30
N VAL A 69 -14.85 -16.04 3.61
CA VAL A 69 -15.19 -14.71 4.12
C VAL A 69 -13.99 -13.77 4.01
N MET A 70 -12.79 -14.25 4.30
CA MET A 70 -11.55 -13.49 4.12
C MET A 70 -11.32 -13.14 2.63
N GLU A 71 -11.46 -14.10 1.73
CA GLU A 71 -11.27 -13.89 0.29
C GLU A 71 -12.28 -12.88 -0.28
N ARG A 72 -13.53 -12.92 0.18
CA ARG A 72 -14.55 -11.92 -0.18
C ARG A 72 -14.17 -10.53 0.33
N PHE A 73 -13.70 -10.42 1.56
CA PHE A 73 -13.22 -9.15 2.10
C PHE A 73 -12.03 -8.60 1.30
N VAL A 74 -11.05 -9.44 0.95
CA VAL A 74 -9.90 -9.06 0.12
C VAL A 74 -10.37 -8.59 -1.27
N SER A 75 -11.34 -9.27 -1.86
CA SER A 75 -11.93 -8.85 -3.15
C SER A 75 -12.65 -7.51 -3.05
N ALA A 76 -13.40 -7.28 -1.97
CA ALA A 76 -14.06 -6.00 -1.71
C ALA A 76 -13.02 -4.87 -1.46
N LEU A 77 -11.95 -5.16 -0.71
CA LEU A 77 -10.85 -4.22 -0.49
C LEU A 77 -10.15 -3.84 -1.80
N GLN A 78 -9.98 -4.79 -2.73
CA GLN A 78 -9.48 -4.49 -4.07
C GLN A 78 -10.42 -3.52 -4.81
N GLN A 79 -11.74 -3.70 -4.72
CA GLN A 79 -12.70 -2.78 -5.34
C GLN A 79 -12.64 -1.37 -4.73
N VAL A 80 -12.40 -1.26 -3.43
CA VAL A 80 -12.17 0.04 -2.77
C VAL A 80 -10.88 0.69 -3.29
N ILE A 81 -9.80 -0.08 -3.44
CA ILE A 81 -8.54 0.40 -4.04
C ILE A 81 -8.79 0.89 -5.48
N ASP A 82 -9.52 0.15 -6.28
CA ASP A 82 -9.83 0.51 -7.68
C ASP A 82 -10.65 1.81 -7.78
N ARG A 83 -11.43 2.14 -6.76
CA ARG A 83 -12.28 3.33 -6.71
C ARG A 83 -11.54 4.59 -6.29
N HIS A 84 -10.59 4.48 -5.36
CA HIS A 84 -9.95 5.64 -4.72
C HIS A 84 -8.54 5.88 -5.26
N ASP A 85 -8.32 7.03 -5.89
CA ASP A 85 -7.06 7.40 -6.53
C ASP A 85 -5.88 7.34 -5.56
N ILE A 86 -6.04 7.84 -4.34
CA ILE A 86 -4.96 7.84 -3.34
C ILE A 86 -4.47 6.43 -2.98
N LEU A 87 -5.33 5.41 -3.03
CA LEU A 87 -4.97 4.02 -2.78
C LEU A 87 -4.21 3.39 -3.95
N ARG A 88 -4.27 4.01 -5.14
CA ARG A 88 -3.55 3.61 -6.35
C ARG A 88 -2.38 4.53 -6.67
N THR A 89 -1.87 5.25 -5.67
CA THR A 89 -0.83 6.26 -5.82
C THR A 89 0.51 5.73 -5.33
N GLY A 90 1.54 5.83 -6.17
CA GLY A 90 2.95 5.61 -5.84
C GLY A 90 3.72 6.91 -5.77
N PHE A 91 4.85 6.94 -5.05
CA PHE A 91 5.65 8.12 -4.79
C PHE A 91 7.03 7.97 -5.41
N PHE A 92 7.48 8.98 -6.15
CA PHE A 92 8.71 8.94 -6.94
C PHE A 92 9.54 10.21 -6.70
N TRP A 93 10.86 10.07 -6.56
CA TRP A 93 11.78 11.18 -6.28
C TRP A 93 13.11 11.07 -7.04
N GLU A 94 13.53 9.85 -7.40
CA GLU A 94 14.84 9.61 -8.00
C GLU A 94 14.95 10.21 -9.39
N GLY A 95 15.93 11.10 -9.57
CA GLY A 95 16.18 11.76 -10.84
C GLY A 95 15.20 12.88 -11.17
N LEU A 96 14.40 13.34 -10.19
CA LEU A 96 13.46 14.44 -10.31
C LEU A 96 13.93 15.65 -9.49
N GLU A 97 13.64 16.87 -9.95
CA GLU A 97 13.91 18.11 -9.20
C GLU A 97 13.06 18.21 -7.93
N GLN A 98 11.85 17.68 -7.98
CA GLN A 98 10.94 17.57 -6.84
C GLN A 98 10.25 16.20 -6.84
N PRO A 99 9.95 15.64 -5.66
CA PRO A 99 9.18 14.42 -5.58
C PRO A 99 7.78 14.58 -6.16
N VAL A 100 7.27 13.50 -6.75
CA VAL A 100 5.91 13.46 -7.31
C VAL A 100 5.15 12.24 -6.83
N GLN A 101 3.83 12.36 -6.80
CA GLN A 101 2.91 11.24 -6.64
C GLN A 101 2.27 10.91 -7.98
N VAL A 102 2.25 9.63 -8.32
CA VAL A 102 1.71 9.11 -9.57
C VAL A 102 0.48 8.28 -9.28
N VAL A 103 -0.67 8.76 -9.75
CA VAL A 103 -1.91 8.01 -9.70
C VAL A 103 -1.91 6.98 -10.82
N GLN A 104 -2.07 5.71 -10.47
CA GLN A 104 -2.15 4.60 -11.41
C GLN A 104 -3.61 4.28 -11.71
N ARG A 105 -3.90 3.81 -12.94
CA ARG A 105 -5.25 3.36 -13.30
C ARG A 105 -5.62 2.05 -12.61
N ARG A 106 -4.64 1.21 -12.34
CA ARG A 106 -4.79 -0.08 -11.67
C ARG A 106 -3.62 -0.31 -10.71
N ALA A 107 -3.93 -0.83 -9.53
CA ALA A 107 -2.96 -1.27 -8.55
C ALA A 107 -3.51 -2.53 -7.86
N THR A 108 -2.79 -3.64 -7.98
CA THR A 108 -3.24 -4.93 -7.42
C THR A 108 -2.78 -5.07 -5.99
N LEU A 109 -3.71 -5.31 -5.07
CA LEU A 109 -3.42 -5.54 -3.66
C LEU A 109 -2.55 -6.80 -3.48
N PRO A 110 -1.32 -6.68 -2.95
CA PRO A 110 -0.50 -7.83 -2.62
C PRO A 110 -1.12 -8.62 -1.44
N VAL A 111 -1.43 -9.88 -1.70
CA VAL A 111 -1.99 -10.79 -0.69
C VAL A 111 -1.11 -12.03 -0.61
N SER A 112 -0.65 -12.38 0.57
CA SER A 112 0.07 -13.63 0.81
C SER A 112 -0.62 -14.47 1.88
N VAL A 113 -0.77 -15.76 1.60
CA VAL A 113 -1.20 -16.74 2.60
C VAL A 113 0.05 -17.47 3.09
N VAL A 114 0.26 -17.45 4.39
CA VAL A 114 1.41 -18.10 5.04
C VAL A 114 0.97 -19.27 5.90
N GLU A 115 1.78 -20.31 5.92
CA GLU A 115 1.62 -21.43 6.83
C GLU A 115 2.35 -21.13 8.14
N LEU A 116 1.64 -21.28 9.25
CA LEU A 116 2.15 -21.10 10.61
C LEU A 116 1.78 -22.35 11.43
N ASP A 117 2.63 -22.70 12.39
CA ASP A 117 2.44 -23.90 13.21
C ASP A 117 1.91 -23.52 14.60
N ALA A 118 0.67 -23.93 14.92
CA ALA A 118 0.07 -23.69 16.24
C ALA A 118 0.91 -24.27 17.41
N ARG A 119 1.79 -25.26 17.15
CA ARG A 119 2.70 -25.79 18.18
C ARG A 119 3.79 -24.79 18.59
N GLU A 120 4.08 -23.81 17.74
CA GLU A 120 5.04 -22.74 18.02
C GLU A 120 4.43 -21.55 18.75
N GLY A 121 3.12 -21.62 19.06
CA GLY A 121 2.37 -20.60 19.80
C GLY A 121 1.20 -20.01 19.04
N ASP A 122 0.64 -18.95 19.59
CA ASP A 122 -0.53 -18.25 19.04
C ASP A 122 -0.29 -17.74 17.62
N ILE A 123 -1.18 -18.09 16.70
CA ILE A 123 -1.05 -17.76 15.25
C ILE A 123 -1.04 -16.26 15.00
N VAL A 124 -1.81 -15.47 15.76
CA VAL A 124 -1.81 -14.00 15.60
C VAL A 124 -0.45 -13.44 15.97
N ARG A 125 0.13 -13.90 17.08
CA ARG A 125 1.47 -13.44 17.52
C ARG A 125 2.57 -13.84 16.54
N GLN A 126 2.52 -15.05 15.97
CA GLN A 126 3.45 -15.48 14.94
C GLN A 126 3.33 -14.61 13.69
N LEU A 127 2.10 -14.31 13.25
CA LEU A 127 1.84 -13.44 12.10
C LEU A 127 2.34 -12.00 12.36
N GLU A 128 2.13 -11.51 13.59
CA GLU A 128 2.62 -10.19 13.99
C GLU A 128 4.15 -10.12 14.05
N ALA A 129 4.79 -11.13 14.58
CA ALA A 129 6.25 -11.20 14.65
C ALA A 129 6.89 -11.33 13.27
N ARG A 130 6.30 -12.14 12.38
CA ARG A 130 6.82 -12.36 11.02
C ARG A 130 6.71 -11.12 10.13
N PHE A 131 5.68 -10.31 10.34
CA PHE A 131 5.40 -9.10 9.57
C PHE A 131 5.29 -7.88 10.50
N ASP A 132 6.29 -7.72 11.39
CA ASP A 132 6.35 -6.58 12.31
C ASP A 132 6.50 -5.28 11.53
N SER A 133 5.51 -4.38 11.65
CA SER A 133 5.49 -3.10 10.94
C SER A 133 6.72 -2.23 11.24
N ARG A 134 7.34 -2.38 12.41
CA ARG A 134 8.54 -1.61 12.80
C ARG A 134 9.78 -1.99 11.99
N GLY A 135 9.88 -3.24 11.56
CA GLY A 135 10.96 -3.75 10.71
C GLY A 135 10.54 -3.93 9.23
N TYR A 136 9.31 -3.52 8.88
CA TYR A 136 8.78 -3.68 7.53
C TYR A 136 9.04 -2.42 6.72
N ARG A 137 9.81 -2.53 5.64
CA ARG A 137 10.01 -1.43 4.71
C ARG A 137 9.18 -1.65 3.45
N MET A 138 8.23 -0.76 3.22
CA MET A 138 7.38 -0.79 2.04
C MET A 138 8.04 -0.03 0.89
N ASP A 139 8.00 -0.56 -0.32
CA ASP A 139 8.40 0.18 -1.52
C ASP A 139 7.28 1.17 -1.86
N VAL A 140 7.48 2.44 -1.48
CA VAL A 140 6.47 3.50 -1.65
C VAL A 140 6.27 3.93 -3.10
N SER A 141 7.10 3.45 -4.04
CA SER A 141 6.87 3.65 -5.48
C SER A 141 5.84 2.67 -6.06
N ARG A 142 5.51 1.60 -5.34
CA ARG A 142 4.59 0.56 -5.79
C ARG A 142 3.23 0.67 -5.11
N ALA A 143 2.24 1.13 -5.85
CA ALA A 143 0.85 1.14 -5.38
C ALA A 143 0.21 -0.26 -5.49
N PRO A 144 -0.72 -0.60 -4.57
CA PRO A 144 -1.16 0.16 -3.40
C PRO A 144 -0.12 0.09 -2.27
N LEU A 145 -0.01 1.14 -1.47
CA LEU A 145 0.82 1.13 -0.27
C LEU A 145 0.11 0.36 0.87
N MET A 146 -0.31 -0.85 0.56
CA MET A 146 -1.02 -1.76 1.45
C MET A 146 -0.67 -3.21 1.10
N HIS A 147 -0.41 -4.05 2.11
CA HIS A 147 -0.16 -5.49 1.95
C HIS A 147 -1.02 -6.28 2.93
N VAL A 148 -1.49 -7.45 2.51
CA VAL A 148 -2.27 -8.37 3.34
C VAL A 148 -1.52 -9.69 3.49
N HIS A 149 -1.29 -10.10 4.73
CA HIS A 149 -0.70 -11.39 5.08
C HIS A 149 -1.70 -12.21 5.88
N ALA A 150 -2.10 -13.36 5.40
CA ALA A 150 -3.14 -14.16 6.04
C ALA A 150 -2.63 -15.54 6.44
N ALA A 151 -3.21 -16.09 7.51
CA ALA A 151 -2.94 -17.44 8.01
C ALA A 151 -4.22 -18.11 8.51
N CYS A 152 -4.24 -19.45 8.47
CA CYS A 152 -5.27 -20.25 9.12
C CYS A 152 -4.94 -20.37 10.60
N ASP A 153 -5.90 -20.04 11.45
CA ASP A 153 -5.87 -20.29 12.91
C ASP A 153 -6.82 -21.46 13.21
N GLY A 154 -6.31 -22.67 12.98
CA GLY A 154 -7.11 -23.89 13.11
C GLY A 154 -7.53 -24.19 14.55
N GLU A 155 -6.79 -23.73 15.56
CA GLU A 155 -7.14 -23.91 16.97
C GLU A 155 -8.40 -23.11 17.34
N HIS A 156 -8.60 -21.95 16.72
CA HIS A 156 -9.77 -21.11 16.93
C HIS A 156 -10.78 -21.17 15.79
N GLU A 157 -10.65 -22.13 14.86
CA GLU A 157 -11.53 -22.32 13.70
C GLU A 157 -11.76 -21.02 12.88
N ARG A 158 -10.72 -20.22 12.67
CA ARG A 158 -10.80 -18.92 11.99
C ARG A 158 -9.62 -18.69 11.06
N TRP A 159 -9.76 -17.67 10.21
CA TRP A 159 -8.66 -17.07 9.45
C TRP A 159 -8.31 -15.73 10.03
N VAL A 160 -7.03 -15.40 10.05
CA VAL A 160 -6.53 -14.12 10.50
C VAL A 160 -5.74 -13.46 9.37
N ALA A 161 -5.88 -12.15 9.23
CA ALA A 161 -5.13 -11.37 8.26
C ALA A 161 -4.49 -10.15 8.95
N ARG A 162 -3.19 -9.97 8.73
CA ARG A 162 -2.47 -8.77 9.10
C ARG A 162 -2.44 -7.85 7.88
N VAL A 163 -2.98 -6.65 8.03
CA VAL A 163 -2.94 -5.60 7.01
C VAL A 163 -1.86 -4.61 7.39
N LEU A 164 -0.89 -4.44 6.51
CA LEU A 164 0.14 -3.39 6.61
C LEU A 164 -0.22 -2.28 5.64
N PHE A 165 -0.03 -1.03 6.03
CA PHE A 165 -0.29 0.13 5.17
C PHE A 165 0.65 1.29 5.54
N HIS A 166 0.87 2.18 4.56
CA HIS A 166 1.80 3.29 4.74
C HIS A 166 1.07 4.62 4.85
N HIS A 167 1.50 5.44 5.78
CA HIS A 167 0.90 6.77 6.06
C HIS A 167 0.96 7.77 4.91
N LEU A 168 1.79 7.55 3.89
CA LEU A 168 1.81 8.39 2.67
C LEU A 168 0.46 8.39 1.93
N SER A 169 -0.27 7.27 1.94
CA SER A 169 -1.54 7.12 1.24
C SER A 169 -2.75 7.02 2.16
N ILE A 170 -2.56 6.62 3.42
CA ILE A 170 -3.67 6.31 4.33
C ILE A 170 -3.36 6.87 5.71
N ASP A 171 -4.22 7.75 6.25
CA ASP A 171 -4.27 8.07 7.66
C ASP A 171 -5.23 7.14 8.42
N HIS A 172 -5.31 7.31 9.73
CA HIS A 172 -6.14 6.45 10.58
C HIS A 172 -7.64 6.53 10.21
N THR A 173 -8.15 7.72 9.97
CA THR A 173 -9.56 7.95 9.59
C THR A 173 -9.87 7.36 8.22
N THR A 174 -8.96 7.51 7.27
CA THR A 174 -9.08 6.91 5.93
C THR A 174 -9.10 5.39 6.01
N LEU A 175 -8.24 4.78 6.86
CA LEU A 175 -8.23 3.33 7.04
C LEU A 175 -9.56 2.81 7.59
N GLU A 176 -10.13 3.45 8.60
CA GLU A 176 -11.43 3.07 9.16
C GLU A 176 -12.50 3.06 8.06
N ARG A 177 -12.56 4.11 7.24
CA ARG A 177 -13.50 4.20 6.11
C ARG A 177 -13.26 3.14 5.05
N VAL A 178 -12.01 2.87 4.69
CA VAL A 178 -11.65 1.81 3.74
C VAL A 178 -12.11 0.44 4.24
N ILE A 179 -11.91 0.14 5.53
CA ILE A 179 -12.36 -1.12 6.12
C ILE A 179 -13.89 -1.18 6.20
N GLU A 180 -14.56 -0.10 6.56
CA GLU A 180 -16.03 -0.02 6.57
C GLU A 180 -16.62 -0.24 5.17
N GLU A 181 -16.06 0.43 4.16
CA GLU A 181 -16.49 0.31 2.76
C GLU A 181 -16.26 -1.12 2.23
N ALA A 182 -15.16 -1.77 2.60
CA ALA A 182 -14.87 -3.15 2.22
C ALA A 182 -15.76 -4.19 2.95
N ARG A 183 -16.44 -3.80 4.03
CA ARG A 183 -17.40 -4.67 4.77
C ARG A 183 -18.83 -4.52 4.30
N ALA A 184 -19.16 -3.45 3.58
CA ALA A 184 -20.50 -3.15 3.10
C ALA A 184 -20.88 -4.01 1.90
#